data_d9a49af3aafaeae96fd8d8e418d6b39e
#
_entry.id   d9a49af3aafaeae96fd8d8e418d6b39e
#
_cell.length_a   1.000
_cell.length_b   1.000
_cell.length_c   1.000
_cell.angle_alpha   90.00
_cell.angle_beta   90.00
_cell.angle_gamma   90.00
#
_symmetry.space_group_name_H-M   'P 1'
#
loop_
_entity.id
_entity.type
_entity.pdbx_description
1 polymer ?
#
loop_
_entity_poly.entity_id
_entity_poly.type
_entity_poly.pdbx_seq_one_letter_code
_entity_poly.pdbx_strand_id
1 'polypeptide(L)'
;MDSKIISRLFLIIIFFFTTHLNAIEFKGKFVQGHYIIGITDPLAKIIIDKKEVRVSKDGYFVFGLDRDRKFDVTITKYINGKKEKIIKKVIKRKYNIQRIDGLEESKVTPPESVYKRIKEENNKIGKARAINSDLPFFKNQFIMPVKGIISGVYGSQRILNGKPKWPHYGIDIAAKKGTKIKSSATGVVTMAEVDLYYTGGTIIMDHGHGISTIYSHLETLNVNVGDEVLQGDIIGTVGSTGRSTGPHLDFRVNWFQTRLDPMSLIN
;
A
#
# COMPACT_ATOMS: atom_id res chain seq x y z
N MET A 1 -56.71 -46.28 -44.01
CA MET A 1 -55.32 -45.93 -44.29
C MET A 1 -55.03 -44.62 -43.54
N ASP A 2 -54.42 -44.71 -42.37
CA ASP A 2 -54.23 -43.65 -41.38
C ASP A 2 -52.93 -42.86 -41.68
N SER A 3 -53.03 -41.55 -41.94
CA SER A 3 -51.89 -40.68 -42.01
C SER A 3 -51.72 -40.00 -40.66
N LYS A 4 -50.71 -40.41 -39.90
CA LYS A 4 -50.28 -39.77 -38.64
C LYS A 4 -49.52 -38.46 -38.96
N ILE A 5 -50.12 -37.35 -38.64
CA ILE A 5 -49.45 -36.07 -38.65
C ILE A 5 -48.63 -35.97 -37.36
N ILE A 6 -47.31 -36.06 -37.47
CA ILE A 6 -46.37 -35.84 -36.37
C ILE A 6 -46.11 -34.31 -36.30
N SER A 7 -46.77 -33.65 -35.35
CA SER A 7 -46.46 -32.23 -34.99
C SER A 7 -45.14 -32.19 -34.23
N ARG A 8 -44.07 -31.66 -34.85
CA ARG A 8 -42.80 -31.37 -34.20
C ARG A 8 -42.92 -30.06 -33.44
N LEU A 9 -43.08 -30.15 -32.13
CA LEU A 9 -43.02 -29.02 -31.23
C LEU A 9 -41.55 -28.56 -31.12
N PHE A 10 -41.21 -27.45 -31.77
CA PHE A 10 -39.88 -26.81 -31.61
C PHE A 10 -39.88 -26.03 -30.30
N LEU A 11 -39.23 -26.59 -29.27
CA LEU A 11 -39.02 -25.91 -27.99
C LEU A 11 -37.90 -24.88 -28.17
N ILE A 12 -38.24 -23.62 -28.32
CA ILE A 12 -37.27 -22.52 -28.34
C ILE A 12 -36.84 -22.28 -26.90
N ILE A 13 -35.68 -22.79 -26.53
CA ILE A 13 -35.03 -22.46 -25.24
C ILE A 13 -34.44 -21.08 -25.39
N ILE A 14 -35.15 -20.07 -24.91
CA ILE A 14 -34.62 -18.71 -24.77
C ILE A 14 -33.65 -18.71 -23.57
N PHE A 15 -32.36 -18.77 -23.87
CA PHE A 15 -31.33 -18.48 -22.86
C PHE A 15 -31.39 -16.99 -22.48
N PHE A 16 -32.07 -16.69 -21.39
CA PHE A 16 -31.91 -15.40 -20.74
C PHE A 16 -30.49 -15.32 -20.19
N PHE A 17 -29.57 -14.74 -20.96
CA PHE A 17 -28.34 -14.21 -20.39
C PHE A 17 -28.72 -13.09 -19.43
N THR A 18 -28.94 -13.42 -18.16
CA THR A 18 -28.97 -12.42 -17.11
C THR A 18 -27.55 -11.84 -17.05
N THR A 19 -27.37 -10.68 -17.68
CA THR A 19 -26.20 -9.84 -17.41
C THR A 19 -26.31 -9.43 -15.95
N HIS A 20 -25.72 -10.24 -15.06
CA HIS A 20 -25.45 -9.78 -13.71
C HIS A 20 -24.59 -8.52 -13.88
N LEU A 21 -25.16 -7.34 -13.65
CA LEU A 21 -24.38 -6.16 -13.34
C LEU A 21 -23.58 -6.57 -12.10
N ASN A 22 -22.34 -7.03 -12.33
CA ASN A 22 -21.51 -7.52 -11.24
C ASN A 22 -21.34 -6.38 -10.24
N ALA A 23 -21.98 -6.52 -9.07
CA ALA A 23 -21.79 -5.62 -7.95
C ALA A 23 -20.29 -5.60 -7.63
N ILE A 24 -19.77 -4.45 -7.17
CA ILE A 24 -18.38 -4.38 -6.75
C ILE A 24 -18.21 -5.25 -5.49
N GLU A 25 -17.34 -6.25 -5.57
CA GLU A 25 -16.88 -6.99 -4.40
C GLU A 25 -15.72 -6.22 -3.74
N PHE A 26 -15.68 -6.16 -2.41
CA PHE A 26 -14.61 -5.51 -1.67
C PHE A 26 -13.92 -6.50 -0.72
N LYS A 27 -12.59 -6.53 -0.76
CA LYS A 27 -11.73 -7.22 0.21
C LYS A 27 -11.00 -6.19 1.06
N GLY A 28 -10.97 -6.41 2.38
CA GLY A 28 -10.42 -5.48 3.36
C GLY A 28 -11.50 -4.82 4.22
N LYS A 29 -11.07 -4.07 5.23
CA LYS A 29 -11.96 -3.41 6.19
C LYS A 29 -11.96 -1.91 5.94
N PHE A 30 -13.13 -1.28 5.87
CA PHE A 30 -13.28 0.18 5.72
C PHE A 30 -12.95 0.89 7.05
N VAL A 31 -11.67 0.90 7.39
CA VAL A 31 -11.10 1.46 8.62
C VAL A 31 -9.98 2.45 8.24
N GLN A 32 -9.78 3.51 9.00
CA GLN A 32 -8.67 4.45 8.79
C GLN A 32 -7.32 3.73 8.71
N GLY A 33 -6.49 4.10 7.74
CA GLY A 33 -5.19 3.50 7.47
C GLY A 33 -5.24 2.21 6.66
N HIS A 34 -6.41 1.66 6.37
CA HIS A 34 -6.51 0.36 5.70
C HIS A 34 -6.46 0.46 4.17
N TYR A 35 -6.04 -0.62 3.61
CA TYR A 35 -5.98 -0.98 2.22
C TYR A 35 -7.26 -1.72 1.82
N ILE A 36 -7.82 -1.40 0.65
CA ILE A 36 -9.03 -2.02 0.12
C ILE A 36 -8.77 -2.45 -1.32
N ILE A 37 -9.04 -3.72 -1.62
CA ILE A 37 -9.14 -4.24 -2.99
C ILE A 37 -10.61 -4.25 -3.39
N GLY A 38 -10.90 -3.77 -4.59
CA GLY A 38 -12.19 -3.93 -5.25
C GLY A 38 -12.07 -4.85 -6.45
N ILE A 39 -13.15 -5.60 -6.73
CA ILE A 39 -13.28 -6.44 -7.92
C ILE A 39 -14.54 -6.01 -8.64
N THR A 40 -14.44 -5.77 -9.94
CA THR A 40 -15.54 -5.30 -10.80
C THR A 40 -15.35 -5.81 -12.22
N ASP A 41 -16.24 -5.43 -13.13
CA ASP A 41 -16.05 -5.65 -14.56
C ASP A 41 -14.78 -4.92 -15.04
N PRO A 42 -13.90 -5.57 -15.83
CA PRO A 42 -12.67 -4.97 -16.35
C PRO A 42 -12.88 -3.71 -17.20
N LEU A 43 -14.06 -3.56 -17.81
CA LEU A 43 -14.41 -2.39 -18.62
C LEU A 43 -14.98 -1.25 -17.79
N ALA A 44 -15.16 -1.45 -16.48
CA ALA A 44 -15.68 -0.40 -15.62
C ALA A 44 -14.65 0.69 -15.36
N LYS A 45 -15.09 1.94 -15.40
CA LYS A 45 -14.35 3.09 -14.88
C LYS A 45 -14.72 3.29 -13.42
N ILE A 46 -13.71 3.29 -12.53
CA ILE A 46 -13.89 3.46 -11.09
C ILE A 46 -13.30 4.79 -10.63
N ILE A 47 -14.10 5.52 -9.86
CA ILE A 47 -13.67 6.78 -9.21
C ILE A 47 -13.87 6.62 -7.71
N ILE A 48 -12.78 6.76 -6.94
CA ILE A 48 -12.78 6.80 -5.48
C ILE A 48 -12.73 8.25 -5.04
N ASP A 49 -13.81 8.72 -4.38
CA ASP A 49 -14.06 10.13 -4.07
C ASP A 49 -14.05 10.98 -5.36
N LYS A 50 -12.90 11.60 -5.68
CA LYS A 50 -12.72 12.42 -6.89
C LYS A 50 -11.58 11.89 -7.78
N LYS A 51 -10.91 10.81 -7.37
CA LYS A 51 -9.74 10.25 -8.05
C LYS A 51 -10.13 9.02 -8.85
N GLU A 52 -9.87 9.05 -10.14
CA GLU A 52 -9.96 7.85 -10.98
C GLU A 52 -8.87 6.86 -10.59
N VAL A 53 -9.21 5.59 -10.47
CA VAL A 53 -8.29 4.51 -10.16
C VAL A 53 -8.23 3.52 -11.32
N ARG A 54 -7.05 2.93 -11.52
CA ARG A 54 -6.85 1.91 -12.53
C ARG A 54 -7.61 0.65 -12.18
N VAL A 55 -8.31 0.07 -13.16
CA VAL A 55 -8.88 -1.28 -13.10
C VAL A 55 -8.01 -2.19 -13.94
N SER A 56 -7.59 -3.34 -13.40
CA SER A 56 -6.77 -4.31 -14.13
C SER A 56 -7.62 -5.09 -15.15
N LYS A 57 -6.94 -5.81 -16.07
CA LYS A 57 -7.58 -6.63 -17.10
C LYS A 57 -8.49 -7.73 -16.55
N ASP A 58 -8.26 -8.15 -15.30
CA ASP A 58 -9.07 -9.12 -14.55
C ASP A 58 -10.01 -8.46 -13.52
N GLY A 59 -10.23 -7.13 -13.65
CA GLY A 59 -11.26 -6.40 -12.91
C GLY A 59 -10.86 -5.93 -11.51
N TYR A 60 -9.59 -6.09 -11.10
CA TYR A 60 -9.13 -5.63 -9.79
C TYR A 60 -8.77 -4.15 -9.80
N PHE A 61 -9.09 -3.47 -8.71
CA PHE A 61 -8.60 -2.13 -8.41
C PHE A 61 -8.29 -2.01 -6.92
N VAL A 62 -7.54 -0.99 -6.53
CA VAL A 62 -7.11 -0.78 -5.15
C VAL A 62 -7.19 0.68 -4.76
N PHE A 63 -7.45 0.93 -3.49
CA PHE A 63 -7.34 2.25 -2.88
C PHE A 63 -7.02 2.16 -1.39
N GLY A 64 -6.48 3.24 -0.87
CA GLY A 64 -6.12 3.37 0.54
C GLY A 64 -7.01 4.39 1.26
N LEU A 65 -7.26 4.13 2.54
CA LEU A 65 -7.97 5.02 3.44
C LEU A 65 -6.96 5.73 4.34
N ASP A 66 -6.87 7.05 4.24
CA ASP A 66 -5.94 7.85 5.03
C ASP A 66 -6.13 7.65 6.56
N ARG A 67 -5.03 7.79 7.31
CA ARG A 67 -5.00 7.68 8.79
C ARG A 67 -6.01 8.60 9.47
N ASP A 68 -6.11 9.83 8.98
CA ASP A 68 -6.92 10.91 9.58
C ASP A 68 -8.19 11.19 8.79
N ARG A 69 -8.62 10.21 7.96
CA ARG A 69 -9.81 10.35 7.14
C ARG A 69 -11.05 10.67 7.98
N LYS A 70 -11.73 11.77 7.64
CA LYS A 70 -12.89 12.28 8.41
C LYS A 70 -14.24 11.84 7.83
N PHE A 71 -14.29 11.53 6.54
CA PHE A 71 -15.52 11.28 5.78
C PHE A 71 -15.59 9.84 5.27
N ASP A 72 -16.80 9.38 5.01
CA ASP A 72 -17.07 8.13 4.34
C ASP A 72 -16.46 8.13 2.93
N VAL A 73 -16.19 6.95 2.37
CA VAL A 73 -15.65 6.84 1.02
C VAL A 73 -16.78 6.68 0.02
N THR A 74 -16.70 7.47 -1.05
CA THR A 74 -17.59 7.36 -2.19
C THR A 74 -16.90 6.62 -3.32
N ILE A 75 -17.50 5.52 -3.77
CA ILE A 75 -17.06 4.73 -4.93
C ILE A 75 -18.08 4.99 -6.04
N THR A 76 -17.62 5.46 -7.19
CA THR A 76 -18.46 5.66 -8.37
C THR A 76 -17.98 4.76 -9.49
N LYS A 77 -18.86 3.91 -9.99
CA LYS A 77 -18.65 3.01 -11.13
C LYS A 77 -19.40 3.54 -12.34
N TYR A 78 -18.73 3.55 -13.48
CA TYR A 78 -19.33 3.77 -14.78
C TYR A 78 -19.11 2.56 -15.66
N ILE A 79 -20.17 2.02 -16.24
CA ILE A 79 -20.10 0.91 -17.18
C ILE A 79 -21.32 0.95 -18.11
N ASN A 80 -21.15 0.72 -19.41
CA ASN A 80 -22.23 0.68 -20.40
C ASN A 80 -23.18 1.88 -20.31
N GLY A 81 -22.62 3.11 -20.15
CA GLY A 81 -23.38 4.34 -19.99
C GLY A 81 -24.14 4.51 -18.66
N LYS A 82 -24.08 3.51 -17.77
CA LYS A 82 -24.73 3.57 -16.46
C LYS A 82 -23.74 4.06 -15.40
N LYS A 83 -24.25 4.80 -14.42
CA LYS A 83 -23.53 5.31 -13.25
C LYS A 83 -24.11 4.69 -11.99
N GLU A 84 -23.25 4.07 -11.20
CA GLU A 84 -23.58 3.55 -9.87
C GLU A 84 -22.74 4.28 -8.83
N LYS A 85 -23.34 4.66 -7.70
CA LYS A 85 -22.66 5.32 -6.58
C LYS A 85 -22.85 4.50 -5.31
N ILE A 86 -21.75 4.12 -4.67
CA ILE A 86 -21.70 3.36 -3.42
C ILE A 86 -21.02 4.24 -2.38
N ILE A 87 -21.60 4.37 -1.20
CA ILE A 87 -20.99 5.06 -0.05
C ILE A 87 -20.72 4.00 1.00
N LYS A 88 -19.45 3.93 1.47
CA LYS A 88 -19.02 3.02 2.54
C LYS A 88 -18.57 3.84 3.75
N LYS A 89 -19.16 3.56 4.90
CA LYS A 89 -18.77 4.15 6.18
C LYS A 89 -17.35 3.75 6.53
N VAL A 90 -16.52 4.73 6.93
CA VAL A 90 -15.14 4.50 7.36
C VAL A 90 -15.07 4.55 8.88
N ILE A 91 -14.62 3.45 9.48
CA ILE A 91 -14.45 3.33 10.94
C ILE A 91 -13.20 4.10 11.35
N LYS A 92 -13.36 4.99 12.32
CA LYS A 92 -12.25 5.75 12.91
C LYS A 92 -11.47 4.88 13.88
N ARG A 93 -10.15 5.09 13.96
CA ARG A 93 -9.24 4.43 14.90
C ARG A 93 -8.83 5.38 16.03
N LYS A 94 -8.54 4.82 17.19
CA LYS A 94 -7.81 5.49 18.25
C LYS A 94 -6.33 5.13 18.09
N TYR A 95 -5.46 6.14 18.11
CA TYR A 95 -4.02 5.97 17.95
C TYR A 95 -3.30 6.30 19.24
N ASN A 96 -2.28 5.52 19.58
CA ASN A 96 -1.45 5.74 20.76
C ASN A 96 -0.51 6.93 20.57
N ILE A 97 -0.02 7.47 21.69
CA ILE A 97 1.08 8.43 21.72
C ILE A 97 2.35 7.65 22.02
N GLN A 98 3.35 7.75 21.11
CA GLN A 98 4.68 7.15 21.30
C GLN A 98 5.68 8.27 21.63
N ARG A 99 6.28 8.21 22.82
CA ARG A 99 7.36 9.10 23.23
C ARG A 99 8.70 8.40 23.01
N ILE A 100 9.61 9.08 22.34
CA ILE A 100 10.96 8.59 22.04
C ILE A 100 11.93 9.68 22.44
N ASP A 101 12.77 9.39 23.42
CA ASP A 101 13.79 10.29 23.96
C ASP A 101 15.19 9.75 23.63
N GLY A 102 16.22 10.57 23.79
CA GLY A 102 17.62 10.20 23.52
C GLY A 102 18.00 10.23 22.04
N LEU A 103 17.17 10.83 21.18
CA LEU A 103 17.55 11.11 19.79
C LEU A 103 18.54 12.27 19.73
N GLU A 104 19.49 12.18 18.79
CA GLU A 104 20.33 13.31 18.44
C GLU A 104 19.48 14.51 18.03
N GLU A 105 19.74 15.70 18.63
CA GLU A 105 18.90 16.87 18.41
C GLU A 105 18.85 17.31 16.94
N SER A 106 19.94 17.16 16.20
CA SER A 106 20.00 17.40 14.75
C SER A 106 19.01 16.57 13.96
N LYS A 107 18.65 15.38 14.45
CA LYS A 107 17.65 14.48 13.82
C LYS A 107 16.23 14.83 14.23
N VAL A 108 16.03 15.51 15.37
CA VAL A 108 14.72 15.98 15.84
C VAL A 108 14.41 17.36 15.27
N THR A 109 15.38 18.26 15.31
CA THR A 109 15.32 19.63 14.78
C THR A 109 16.55 19.85 13.88
N PRO A 110 16.45 19.49 12.57
CA PRO A 110 17.59 19.60 11.67
C PRO A 110 18.11 21.04 11.58
N PRO A 111 19.44 21.24 11.46
CA PRO A 111 19.98 22.54 11.15
C PRO A 111 19.59 22.96 9.72
N GLU A 112 19.55 24.28 9.49
CA GLU A 112 19.13 24.83 8.20
C GLU A 112 20.00 24.34 7.03
N SER A 113 21.28 24.09 7.28
CA SER A 113 22.24 23.57 6.29
C SER A 113 21.82 22.28 5.61
N VAL A 114 20.96 21.45 6.24
CA VAL A 114 20.49 20.17 5.66
C VAL A 114 19.09 20.26 5.06
N TYR A 115 18.39 21.39 5.13
CA TYR A 115 17.01 21.51 4.61
C TYR A 115 16.92 21.25 3.11
N LYS A 116 17.89 21.72 2.33
CA LYS A 116 17.95 21.45 0.88
C LYS A 116 18.04 19.94 0.61
N ARG A 117 18.96 19.24 1.28
CA ARG A 117 19.12 17.77 1.20
C ARG A 117 17.81 17.05 1.53
N ILE A 118 17.19 17.37 2.67
CA ILE A 118 15.93 16.79 3.12
C ILE A 118 14.81 17.00 2.09
N LYS A 119 14.72 18.18 1.49
CA LYS A 119 13.73 18.50 0.46
C LYS A 119 13.94 17.66 -0.80
N GLU A 120 15.18 17.53 -1.26
CA GLU A 120 15.55 16.75 -2.43
C GLU A 120 15.25 15.25 -2.21
N GLU A 121 15.62 14.70 -1.06
CA GLU A 121 15.34 13.32 -0.66
C GLU A 121 13.84 13.04 -0.58
N ASN A 122 13.06 13.93 0.05
CA ASN A 122 11.60 13.82 0.10
C ASN A 122 10.96 13.83 -1.29
N ASN A 123 11.50 14.63 -2.23
CA ASN A 123 11.05 14.67 -3.62
C ASN A 123 11.34 13.34 -4.34
N LYS A 124 12.54 12.75 -4.14
CA LYS A 124 12.89 11.42 -4.70
C LYS A 124 11.92 10.36 -4.18
N ILE A 125 11.71 10.29 -2.87
CA ILE A 125 10.75 9.37 -2.23
C ILE A 125 9.34 9.58 -2.78
N GLY A 126 8.92 10.85 -2.93
CA GLY A 126 7.61 11.21 -3.47
C GLY A 126 7.42 10.73 -4.90
N LYS A 127 8.44 10.87 -5.76
CA LYS A 127 8.43 10.39 -7.15
C LYS A 127 8.36 8.87 -7.22
N ALA A 128 9.21 8.16 -6.45
CA ALA A 128 9.20 6.70 -6.39
C ALA A 128 7.83 6.12 -5.99
N ARG A 129 7.12 6.79 -5.07
CA ARG A 129 5.77 6.41 -4.62
C ARG A 129 4.65 6.83 -5.57
N ALA A 130 4.89 7.75 -6.49
CA ALA A 130 3.88 8.25 -7.43
C ALA A 130 3.67 7.31 -8.63
N ILE A 131 4.47 6.27 -8.77
CA ILE A 131 4.40 5.32 -9.88
C ILE A 131 3.04 4.62 -9.88
N ASN A 132 2.45 4.51 -11.08
CA ASN A 132 1.16 3.87 -11.33
C ASN A 132 1.33 2.84 -12.44
N SER A 133 2.11 1.80 -12.18
CA SER A 133 2.34 0.71 -13.14
C SER A 133 1.12 -0.21 -13.24
N ASP A 134 1.11 -1.05 -14.28
CA ASP A 134 0.07 -2.08 -14.49
C ASP A 134 0.47 -3.45 -13.91
N LEU A 135 1.40 -3.45 -12.96
CA LEU A 135 1.85 -4.67 -12.28
C LEU A 135 0.69 -5.25 -11.44
N PRO A 136 0.52 -6.59 -11.44
CA PRO A 136 -0.62 -7.24 -10.79
C PRO A 136 -0.38 -7.59 -9.31
N PHE A 137 0.78 -7.26 -8.75
CA PHE A 137 1.24 -7.81 -7.47
C PHE A 137 0.51 -7.23 -6.26
N PHE A 138 -0.10 -6.05 -6.40
CA PHE A 138 -0.88 -5.40 -5.34
C PHE A 138 -2.05 -6.26 -4.82
N LYS A 139 -2.53 -7.22 -5.59
CA LYS A 139 -3.67 -8.09 -5.23
C LYS A 139 -3.27 -9.33 -4.44
N ASN A 140 -1.97 -9.63 -4.37
CA ASN A 140 -1.44 -10.77 -3.66
C ASN A 140 -1.31 -10.49 -2.16
N GLN A 141 -1.24 -11.54 -1.36
CA GLN A 141 -0.97 -11.42 0.07
C GLN A 141 0.48 -10.97 0.30
N PHE A 142 0.68 -10.02 1.21
CA PHE A 142 1.99 -9.57 1.63
C PHE A 142 2.48 -10.38 2.84
N ILE A 143 3.78 -10.58 2.96
CA ILE A 143 4.40 -11.27 4.10
C ILE A 143 5.18 -10.30 4.99
N MET A 144 5.39 -10.69 6.25
CA MET A 144 6.30 -9.95 7.14
C MET A 144 7.73 -9.98 6.58
N PRO A 145 8.36 -8.80 6.39
CA PRO A 145 9.67 -8.72 5.74
C PRO A 145 10.81 -9.23 6.63
N VAL A 146 10.63 -9.24 7.94
CA VAL A 146 11.61 -9.72 8.91
C VAL A 146 10.92 -10.27 10.15
N LYS A 147 11.52 -11.29 10.78
CA LYS A 147 11.07 -11.76 12.10
C LYS A 147 11.66 -10.85 13.17
N GLY A 148 10.81 -10.35 14.08
CA GLY A 148 11.21 -9.47 15.16
C GLY A 148 10.04 -9.01 16.02
N ILE A 149 10.31 -8.16 16.99
CA ILE A 149 9.32 -7.59 17.89
C ILE A 149 8.80 -6.30 17.27
N ILE A 150 7.47 -6.14 17.18
CA ILE A 150 6.86 -4.86 16.75
C ILE A 150 7.08 -3.83 17.87
N SER A 151 8.02 -2.93 17.67
CA SER A 151 8.40 -1.87 18.61
C SER A 151 7.73 -0.53 18.31
N GLY A 152 7.23 -0.34 17.11
CA GLY A 152 6.43 0.82 16.69
C GLY A 152 5.26 0.41 15.83
N VAL A 153 4.06 0.96 16.11
CA VAL A 153 2.84 0.63 15.38
C VAL A 153 2.35 1.80 14.53
N TYR A 154 1.72 1.48 13.40
CA TYR A 154 1.16 2.48 12.51
C TYR A 154 0.18 3.41 13.20
N GLY A 155 0.27 4.69 12.87
CA GLY A 155 -0.65 5.73 13.31
C GLY A 155 -0.31 6.34 14.67
N SER A 156 0.64 5.79 15.44
CA SER A 156 1.05 6.37 16.72
C SER A 156 1.54 7.80 16.53
N GLN A 157 0.99 8.74 17.33
CA GLN A 157 1.47 10.11 17.37
C GLN A 157 2.86 10.13 18.02
N ARG A 158 3.88 10.59 17.29
CA ARG A 158 5.25 10.65 17.82
C ARG A 158 5.53 11.96 18.54
N ILE A 159 6.14 11.83 19.73
CA ILE A 159 6.77 12.94 20.46
C ILE A 159 8.24 12.57 20.59
N LEU A 160 9.12 13.33 19.92
CA LEU A 160 10.56 13.08 19.88
C LEU A 160 11.30 14.12 20.72
N ASN A 161 12.03 13.68 21.76
CA ASN A 161 12.69 14.58 22.73
C ASN A 161 11.72 15.67 23.23
N GLY A 162 10.49 15.28 23.60
CA GLY A 162 9.45 16.21 24.06
C GLY A 162 8.75 17.03 22.94
N LYS A 163 9.21 16.97 21.68
CA LYS A 163 8.65 17.77 20.57
C LYS A 163 7.65 16.95 19.75
N PRO A 164 6.36 17.38 19.56
CA PRO A 164 5.41 16.73 18.70
C PRO A 164 5.92 16.68 17.24
N LYS A 165 5.81 15.52 16.61
CA LYS A 165 6.20 15.27 15.21
C LYS A 165 5.07 14.57 14.46
N TRP A 166 5.26 14.32 13.17
CA TRP A 166 4.33 13.55 12.36
C TRP A 166 4.09 12.16 12.95
N PRO A 167 2.89 11.60 12.81
CA PRO A 167 2.61 10.23 13.22
C PRO A 167 3.57 9.22 12.59
N HIS A 168 3.71 8.07 13.23
CA HIS A 168 4.42 6.95 12.62
C HIS A 168 3.56 6.33 11.49
N TYR A 169 4.09 6.36 10.27
CA TYR A 169 3.36 5.91 9.07
C TYR A 169 3.81 4.51 8.59
N GLY A 170 4.22 3.65 9.50
CA GLY A 170 4.66 2.30 9.25
C GLY A 170 4.63 1.46 10.51
N ILE A 171 5.34 0.35 10.50
CA ILE A 171 5.65 -0.46 11.68
C ILE A 171 7.16 -0.52 11.84
N ASP A 172 7.63 -0.43 13.09
CA ASP A 172 9.03 -0.66 13.43
C ASP A 172 9.17 -2.11 13.93
N ILE A 173 10.06 -2.87 13.33
CA ILE A 173 10.30 -4.28 13.65
C ILE A 173 11.73 -4.39 14.19
N ALA A 174 11.88 -4.49 15.51
CA ALA A 174 13.16 -4.64 16.17
C ALA A 174 13.77 -6.01 15.86
N ALA A 175 14.98 -6.01 15.32
CA ALA A 175 15.74 -7.23 15.01
C ALA A 175 17.25 -6.92 15.07
N LYS A 176 18.08 -7.94 15.23
CA LYS A 176 19.55 -7.77 15.30
C LYS A 176 20.10 -7.16 14.00
N LYS A 177 21.05 -6.24 14.12
CA LYS A 177 21.81 -5.71 12.97
C LYS A 177 22.35 -6.86 12.11
N GLY A 178 22.21 -6.74 10.79
CA GLY A 178 22.59 -7.79 9.83
C GLY A 178 21.53 -8.88 9.60
N THR A 179 20.38 -8.85 10.32
CA THR A 179 19.26 -9.77 10.03
C THR A 179 18.76 -9.55 8.60
N LYS A 180 18.59 -10.63 7.84
CA LYS A 180 18.12 -10.58 6.44
C LYS A 180 16.69 -10.06 6.34
N ILE A 181 16.47 -9.10 5.46
CA ILE A 181 15.17 -8.53 5.14
C ILE A 181 14.68 -9.15 3.81
N LYS A 182 13.45 -9.65 3.83
CA LYS A 182 12.78 -10.22 2.66
C LYS A 182 11.88 -9.17 1.99
N SER A 183 11.74 -9.26 0.68
CA SER A 183 10.67 -8.55 0.01
C SER A 183 9.30 -9.03 0.50
N SER A 184 8.46 -8.09 0.91
CA SER A 184 7.12 -8.39 1.45
C SER A 184 6.14 -8.87 0.36
N ALA A 185 6.36 -8.50 -0.90
CA ALA A 185 5.61 -8.91 -2.07
C ALA A 185 6.50 -8.84 -3.31
N THR A 186 6.13 -9.55 -4.37
CA THR A 186 6.77 -9.38 -5.69
C THR A 186 6.58 -7.95 -6.17
N GLY A 187 7.62 -7.35 -6.79
CA GLY A 187 7.56 -5.98 -7.28
C GLY A 187 8.83 -5.54 -8.00
N VAL A 188 8.85 -4.28 -8.40
CA VAL A 188 9.99 -3.65 -9.06
C VAL A 188 10.60 -2.58 -8.14
N VAL A 189 11.91 -2.59 -7.99
CA VAL A 189 12.63 -1.58 -7.19
C VAL A 189 12.58 -0.22 -7.89
N THR A 190 12.01 0.77 -7.23
CA THR A 190 11.86 2.13 -7.76
C THR A 190 12.81 3.13 -7.10
N MET A 191 13.40 2.75 -5.96
CA MET A 191 14.44 3.50 -5.29
C MET A 191 15.31 2.57 -4.45
N ALA A 192 16.64 2.78 -4.48
CA ALA A 192 17.62 2.12 -3.63
C ALA A 192 18.70 3.16 -3.29
N GLU A 193 18.64 3.73 -2.07
CA GLU A 193 19.54 4.79 -1.59
C GLU A 193 20.19 4.37 -0.27
N VAL A 194 21.50 4.51 -0.16
CA VAL A 194 22.26 4.00 0.99
C VAL A 194 22.27 4.96 2.19
N ASP A 195 22.07 6.26 1.96
CA ASP A 195 22.23 7.28 3.01
C ASP A 195 21.24 8.43 2.84
N LEU A 196 19.97 8.20 3.18
CA LEU A 196 19.00 9.30 3.32
C LEU A 196 19.03 9.86 4.75
N TYR A 197 18.89 11.17 4.88
CA TYR A 197 19.04 11.87 6.17
C TYR A 197 18.19 11.29 7.30
N TYR A 198 16.92 11.00 7.02
CA TYR A 198 16.00 10.44 8.01
C TYR A 198 15.91 8.92 7.97
N THR A 199 15.86 8.35 6.80
CA THR A 199 15.52 6.92 6.63
C THR A 199 16.76 6.05 6.42
N GLY A 200 17.95 6.66 6.27
CA GLY A 200 19.20 5.92 6.06
C GLY A 200 19.16 5.08 4.79
N GLY A 201 19.67 3.87 4.87
CA GLY A 201 19.55 2.89 3.80
C GLY A 201 18.08 2.58 3.53
N THR A 202 17.64 2.82 2.28
CA THR A 202 16.20 2.81 1.95
C THR A 202 15.95 2.16 0.61
N ILE A 203 15.01 1.22 0.57
CA ILE A 203 14.48 0.60 -0.64
C ILE A 203 13.01 0.94 -0.77
N ILE A 204 12.56 1.32 -1.98
CA ILE A 204 11.14 1.44 -2.33
C ILE A 204 10.86 0.51 -3.49
N MET A 205 9.77 -0.24 -3.38
CA MET A 205 9.30 -1.15 -4.44
C MET A 205 7.89 -0.80 -4.86
N ASP A 206 7.62 -0.87 -6.16
CA ASP A 206 6.29 -0.74 -6.77
C ASP A 206 5.67 -2.12 -6.96
N HIS A 207 4.40 -2.26 -6.56
CA HIS A 207 3.63 -3.49 -6.67
C HIS A 207 2.44 -3.36 -7.63
N GLY A 208 2.34 -2.23 -8.31
CA GLY A 208 1.27 -1.88 -9.25
C GLY A 208 0.14 -1.07 -8.63
N HIS A 209 -0.59 -0.39 -9.49
CA HIS A 209 -1.78 0.40 -9.17
C HIS A 209 -1.55 1.45 -8.07
N GLY A 210 -0.31 1.95 -7.95
CA GLY A 210 0.12 2.94 -6.96
C GLY A 210 0.42 2.37 -5.57
N ILE A 211 0.47 1.05 -5.40
CA ILE A 211 0.89 0.41 -4.16
C ILE A 211 2.41 0.30 -4.13
N SER A 212 3.01 0.81 -3.06
CA SER A 212 4.46 0.70 -2.83
C SER A 212 4.79 0.31 -1.40
N THR A 213 5.89 -0.43 -1.23
CA THR A 213 6.51 -0.70 0.07
C THR A 213 7.78 0.10 0.24
N ILE A 214 8.10 0.46 1.48
CA ILE A 214 9.34 1.15 1.86
C ILE A 214 10.00 0.35 2.99
N TYR A 215 11.29 0.12 2.85
CA TYR A 215 12.16 -0.53 3.83
C TYR A 215 13.24 0.47 4.21
N SER A 216 13.32 0.86 5.48
CA SER A 216 14.22 1.93 5.95
C SER A 216 15.13 1.46 7.09
N HIS A 217 16.17 2.24 7.35
CA HIS A 217 17.22 2.01 8.33
C HIS A 217 18.12 0.80 8.03
N LEU A 218 18.20 0.42 6.73
CA LEU A 218 18.97 -0.73 6.27
C LEU A 218 20.48 -0.54 6.47
N GLU A 219 21.18 -1.63 6.79
CA GLU A 219 22.65 -1.68 6.81
C GLU A 219 23.23 -1.93 5.42
N THR A 220 22.62 -2.86 4.67
CA THR A 220 23.00 -3.19 3.30
C THR A 220 21.80 -3.21 2.39
N LEU A 221 21.99 -2.84 1.14
CA LEU A 221 21.02 -2.98 0.06
C LEU A 221 21.59 -4.01 -0.93
N ASN A 222 20.81 -5.04 -1.26
CA ASN A 222 21.21 -6.13 -2.15
C ASN A 222 20.50 -6.08 -3.50
N VAL A 223 19.84 -4.96 -3.80
CA VAL A 223 19.06 -4.74 -5.04
C VAL A 223 19.34 -3.34 -5.59
N ASN A 224 19.10 -3.18 -6.88
CA ASN A 224 19.25 -1.92 -7.63
C ASN A 224 17.91 -1.44 -8.18
N VAL A 225 17.82 -0.17 -8.51
CA VAL A 225 16.66 0.39 -9.20
C VAL A 225 16.44 -0.31 -10.53
N GLY A 226 15.21 -0.77 -10.76
CA GLY A 226 14.81 -1.52 -11.95
C GLY A 226 14.79 -3.03 -11.76
N ASP A 227 15.37 -3.56 -10.68
CA ASP A 227 15.34 -5.00 -10.41
C ASP A 227 13.90 -5.45 -10.15
N GLU A 228 13.50 -6.55 -10.79
CA GLU A 228 12.30 -7.30 -10.43
C GLU A 228 12.64 -8.29 -9.32
N VAL A 229 11.92 -8.22 -8.21
CA VAL A 229 12.19 -8.98 -6.98
C VAL A 229 10.96 -9.81 -6.63
N LEU A 230 11.15 -11.09 -6.37
CA LEU A 230 10.06 -11.98 -5.96
C LEU A 230 9.76 -11.83 -4.46
N GLN A 231 8.52 -12.13 -4.07
CA GLN A 231 8.17 -12.21 -2.66
C GLN A 231 9.07 -13.22 -1.93
N GLY A 232 9.68 -12.78 -0.83
CA GLY A 232 10.56 -13.62 -0.03
C GLY A 232 12.06 -13.52 -0.37
N ASP A 233 12.44 -12.92 -1.49
CA ASP A 233 13.83 -12.67 -1.85
C ASP A 233 14.50 -11.71 -0.85
N ILE A 234 15.79 -11.91 -0.62
CA ILE A 234 16.57 -11.08 0.30
C ILE A 234 16.99 -9.78 -0.40
N ILE A 235 16.45 -8.66 0.07
CA ILE A 235 16.67 -7.33 -0.50
C ILE A 235 17.70 -6.49 0.26
N GLY A 236 18.08 -6.89 1.47
CA GLY A 236 19.04 -6.18 2.31
C GLY A 236 19.12 -6.74 3.71
N THR A 237 19.70 -5.98 4.62
CA THR A 237 19.82 -6.36 6.04
C THR A 237 19.40 -5.24 6.98
N VAL A 238 18.92 -5.60 8.17
CA VAL A 238 18.56 -4.67 9.24
C VAL A 238 19.79 -3.90 9.70
N GLY A 239 19.64 -2.59 9.81
CA GLY A 239 20.62 -1.66 10.31
C GLY A 239 20.06 -0.74 11.39
N SER A 240 20.75 0.39 11.57
CA SER A 240 20.32 1.51 12.42
C SER A 240 20.74 2.84 11.78
N THR A 241 20.66 2.92 10.46
CA THR A 241 21.08 4.09 9.68
C THR A 241 20.02 5.20 9.72
N GLY A 242 20.41 6.43 9.39
CA GLY A 242 19.52 7.58 9.42
C GLY A 242 19.09 7.98 10.84
N ARG A 243 17.80 8.30 11.04
CA ARG A 243 17.24 8.67 12.35
C ARG A 243 16.70 7.44 13.07
N SER A 244 17.56 6.74 13.75
CA SER A 244 17.26 5.50 14.48
C SER A 244 17.90 5.53 15.87
N THR A 245 17.26 4.93 16.86
CA THR A 245 17.80 4.76 18.24
C THR A 245 18.41 3.39 18.47
N GLY A 246 18.26 2.47 17.51
CA GLY A 246 18.79 1.11 17.60
C GLY A 246 18.37 0.26 16.41
N PRO A 247 18.90 -0.96 16.28
CA PRO A 247 18.67 -1.81 15.10
C PRO A 247 17.19 -2.20 14.96
N HIS A 248 16.56 -1.80 13.86
CA HIS A 248 15.20 -2.15 13.48
C HIS A 248 14.96 -1.91 11.99
N LEU A 249 13.91 -2.52 11.43
CA LEU A 249 13.35 -2.18 10.15
C LEU A 249 12.13 -1.26 10.35
N ASP A 250 12.12 -0.06 9.76
CA ASP A 250 10.89 0.73 9.57
C ASP A 250 10.29 0.30 8.23
N PHE A 251 9.17 -0.44 8.30
CA PHE A 251 8.45 -0.98 7.16
C PHE A 251 7.16 -0.22 6.92
N ARG A 252 6.97 0.26 5.68
CA ARG A 252 5.80 1.08 5.31
C ARG A 252 5.15 0.58 4.04
N VAL A 253 3.83 0.81 3.96
CA VAL A 253 3.04 0.61 2.74
C VAL A 253 2.33 1.91 2.39
N ASN A 254 2.20 2.19 1.09
CA ASN A 254 1.50 3.38 0.62
C ASN A 254 0.63 3.05 -0.58
N TRP A 255 -0.43 3.81 -0.74
CA TRP A 255 -1.16 3.97 -2.00
C TRP A 255 -0.92 5.39 -2.50
N PHE A 256 -0.05 5.52 -3.48
CA PHE A 256 0.54 6.81 -3.89
C PHE A 256 1.07 7.57 -2.65
N GLN A 257 0.57 8.79 -2.40
CA GLN A 257 0.97 9.59 -1.23
C GLN A 257 0.21 9.25 0.05
N THR A 258 -0.85 8.44 -0.02
CA THR A 258 -1.59 7.97 1.15
C THR A 258 -0.82 6.90 1.91
N ARG A 259 -0.59 7.12 3.19
CA ARG A 259 0.11 6.18 4.08
C ARG A 259 -0.85 5.14 4.62
N LEU A 260 -0.47 3.87 4.54
CA LEU A 260 -1.31 2.74 4.94
C LEU A 260 -0.68 1.94 6.07
N ASP A 261 -1.52 1.30 6.86
CA ASP A 261 -1.10 0.36 7.90
C ASP A 261 -0.61 -0.94 7.25
N PRO A 262 0.68 -1.29 7.36
CA PRO A 262 1.21 -2.52 6.79
C PRO A 262 0.47 -3.77 7.27
N MET A 263 -0.02 -3.76 8.52
CA MET A 263 -0.76 -4.88 9.09
C MET A 263 -2.14 -5.10 8.44
N SER A 264 -2.62 -4.15 7.62
CA SER A 264 -3.85 -4.35 6.86
C SER A 264 -3.68 -5.22 5.60
N LEU A 265 -2.42 -5.48 5.18
CA LEU A 265 -2.05 -6.28 4.01
C LEU A 265 -1.41 -7.62 4.40
N ILE A 266 -0.82 -7.67 5.60
CA ILE A 266 -0.15 -8.85 6.13
C ILE A 266 -1.16 -9.61 7.00
N ASN A 267 -1.41 -10.86 6.67
CA ASN A 267 -2.26 -11.77 7.45
C ASN A 267 -1.40 -12.76 8.24
#